data_e8621de456e7e5885a520232951e3bb2
#
_entry.id   e8621de456e7e5885a520232951e3bb2
#
_cell.length_a   1.000
_cell.length_b   1.000
_cell.length_c   1.000
_cell.angle_alpha   90.00
_cell.angle_beta   90.00
_cell.angle_gamma   90.00
#
_symmetry.space_group_name_H-M   'P 1'
#
loop_
_entity.id
_entity.type
_entity.pdbx_description
1 polymer ?
#
loop_
_entity_poly.entity_id
_entity_poly.type
_entity_poly.pdbx_seq_one_letter_code
_entity_poly.pdbx_strand_id
1 'polypeptide(L)'
;MAKRYSSATLLIKNGQLVTSEAVLEADLLVQGERIAAVGRGLPMADDTIVLDATDCYVLPGVIDAHTHIQLDTGIYRTPDDWFIGTRAAACGGVTTVVDFATQLRGQSLREAVEARLAEAEGATIDYTFHVMVTDLPPGREAELATLIELGTPSVKLYTTYRPNYYADDATILRLMETCADFGIRPLIHCENDALVTAQTEALVAAGQRGWRSHGRARPALAEQEAIQRVLFLAQAADCPVHICHCSTARSVTLVVEARDAGQDVTCETCPQYLLLDGSVYDGPEAWRYI
;
A
#
# COMPACT_ATOMS: atom_id res chain seq x y z
N MET A 1 4.76 10.22 -24.73
CA MET A 1 3.47 10.96 -24.86
C MET A 1 3.27 12.09 -23.84
N ALA A 2 3.98 12.13 -22.75
CA ALA A 2 3.83 13.15 -21.68
C ALA A 2 4.11 14.62 -22.09
N LYS A 3 4.83 14.87 -23.16
CA LYS A 3 5.20 16.25 -23.57
C LYS A 3 4.08 17.07 -24.22
N ARG A 4 2.91 16.53 -24.56
CA ARG A 4 1.83 17.27 -25.25
C ARG A 4 0.88 18.04 -24.35
N TYR A 5 0.85 17.77 -23.06
CA TYR A 5 -0.10 18.41 -22.13
C TYR A 5 0.55 19.35 -21.10
N SER A 6 1.87 19.44 -21.06
CA SER A 6 2.57 20.30 -20.08
C SER A 6 2.28 21.81 -20.24
N SER A 7 1.64 22.23 -21.34
CA SER A 7 1.19 23.62 -21.57
C SER A 7 -0.33 23.73 -21.72
N ALA A 8 -1.09 22.63 -21.66
CA ALA A 8 -2.54 22.68 -21.84
C ALA A 8 -3.21 23.36 -20.64
N THR A 9 -4.21 24.18 -20.92
CA THR A 9 -5.11 24.76 -19.92
C THR A 9 -6.40 23.94 -19.89
N LEU A 10 -6.78 23.45 -18.71
CA LEU A 10 -8.01 22.71 -18.50
C LEU A 10 -8.88 23.48 -17.50
N LEU A 11 -10.14 23.69 -17.86
CA LEU A 11 -11.15 24.28 -16.98
C LEU A 11 -12.25 23.26 -16.69
N ILE A 12 -12.33 22.80 -15.45
CA ILE A 12 -13.41 21.93 -14.97
C ILE A 12 -14.48 22.83 -14.37
N LYS A 13 -15.71 22.76 -14.93
CA LYS A 13 -16.83 23.64 -14.59
C LYS A 13 -18.01 22.88 -13.99
N ASN A 14 -18.82 23.63 -13.23
CA ASN A 14 -20.14 23.22 -12.76
C ASN A 14 -20.13 22.03 -11.77
N GLY A 15 -18.97 21.55 -11.34
CA GLY A 15 -18.85 20.44 -10.42
C GLY A 15 -18.86 20.87 -8.95
N GLN A 16 -18.94 19.87 -8.06
CA GLN A 16 -18.76 20.03 -6.64
C GLN A 16 -17.32 19.60 -6.27
N LEU A 17 -16.46 20.57 -6.01
CA LEU A 17 -15.08 20.31 -5.60
C LEU A 17 -15.04 19.78 -4.17
N VAL A 18 -14.49 18.58 -3.99
CA VAL A 18 -14.32 17.96 -2.66
C VAL A 18 -12.89 18.20 -2.18
N THR A 19 -12.76 18.84 -1.04
CA THR A 19 -11.47 19.05 -0.36
C THR A 19 -11.47 18.31 0.98
N SER A 20 -10.35 18.32 1.70
CA SER A 20 -10.27 17.77 3.05
C SER A 20 -11.16 18.52 4.07
N GLU A 21 -11.60 19.75 3.78
CA GLU A 21 -12.32 20.61 4.72
C GLU A 21 -13.77 20.86 4.32
N ALA A 22 -14.08 20.86 3.01
CA ALA A 22 -15.39 21.23 2.52
C ALA A 22 -15.70 20.70 1.12
N VAL A 23 -16.99 20.70 0.78
CA VAL A 23 -17.49 20.57 -0.61
C VAL A 23 -17.84 21.96 -1.12
N LEU A 24 -17.21 22.38 -2.21
CA LEU A 24 -17.32 23.72 -2.77
C LEU A 24 -17.99 23.69 -4.15
N GLU A 25 -19.00 24.52 -4.36
CA GLU A 25 -19.54 24.79 -5.70
C GLU A 25 -18.63 25.81 -6.43
N ALA A 26 -17.60 25.31 -7.11
CA ALA A 26 -16.61 26.13 -7.77
C ALA A 26 -16.05 25.44 -9.04
N ASP A 27 -15.52 26.24 -9.96
CA ASP A 27 -14.76 25.77 -11.10
C ASP A 27 -13.30 25.60 -10.71
N LEU A 28 -12.57 24.75 -11.43
CA LEU A 28 -11.15 24.47 -11.24
C LEU A 28 -10.40 24.73 -12.53
N LEU A 29 -9.45 25.68 -12.49
CA LEU A 29 -8.55 25.96 -13.59
C LEU A 29 -7.20 25.27 -13.35
N VAL A 30 -6.79 24.44 -14.30
CA VAL A 30 -5.48 23.75 -14.30
C VAL A 30 -4.65 24.31 -15.46
N GLN A 31 -3.40 24.66 -15.18
CA GLN A 31 -2.41 25.08 -16.17
C GLN A 31 -1.20 24.15 -16.09
N GLY A 32 -0.95 23.40 -17.14
CA GLY A 32 0.05 22.34 -17.12
C GLY A 32 -0.28 21.30 -16.07
N GLU A 33 0.60 21.16 -15.08
CA GLU A 33 0.47 20.16 -14.00
C GLU A 33 0.04 20.79 -12.65
N ARG A 34 -0.48 22.02 -12.67
CA ARG A 34 -0.81 22.73 -11.43
C ARG A 34 -2.22 23.31 -11.45
N ILE A 35 -2.88 23.28 -10.31
CA ILE A 35 -4.09 24.04 -10.05
C ILE A 35 -3.70 25.52 -10.01
N ALA A 36 -4.20 26.29 -11.01
CA ALA A 36 -3.91 27.70 -11.13
C ALA A 36 -4.94 28.56 -10.37
N ALA A 37 -6.21 28.14 -10.34
CA ALA A 37 -7.26 28.86 -9.62
C ALA A 37 -8.43 27.92 -9.27
N VAL A 38 -9.11 28.26 -8.18
CA VAL A 38 -10.40 27.69 -7.73
C VAL A 38 -11.34 28.85 -7.52
N GLY A 39 -12.55 28.82 -8.11
CA GLY A 39 -13.55 29.88 -7.97
C GLY A 39 -14.64 29.79 -9.01
N ARG A 40 -15.59 30.71 -9.00
CA ARG A 40 -16.67 30.78 -10.01
C ARG A 40 -16.29 31.77 -11.11
N GLY A 41 -16.66 31.44 -12.37
CA GLY A 41 -16.49 32.35 -13.49
C GLY A 41 -15.03 32.61 -13.82
N LEU A 42 -14.18 31.61 -13.71
CA LEU A 42 -12.75 31.73 -14.02
C LEU A 42 -12.50 32.09 -15.49
N PRO A 43 -11.47 32.89 -15.77
CA PRO A 43 -11.14 33.30 -17.13
C PRO A 43 -10.73 32.08 -17.98
N MET A 44 -11.11 32.10 -19.25
CA MET A 44 -10.86 31.05 -20.22
C MET A 44 -10.22 31.66 -21.47
N ALA A 45 -9.13 31.07 -21.92
CA ALA A 45 -8.51 31.38 -23.21
C ALA A 45 -9.16 30.53 -24.32
N ASP A 46 -8.96 30.90 -25.58
CA ASP A 46 -9.59 30.25 -26.74
C ASP A 46 -9.14 28.76 -26.90
N ASP A 47 -7.95 28.42 -26.39
CA ASP A 47 -7.37 27.07 -26.44
C ASP A 47 -7.63 26.24 -25.16
N THR A 48 -8.43 26.75 -24.23
CA THR A 48 -8.75 26.07 -22.98
C THR A 48 -9.66 24.86 -23.25
N ILE A 49 -9.22 23.69 -22.75
CA ILE A 49 -10.06 22.49 -22.75
C ILE A 49 -11.09 22.64 -21.62
N VAL A 50 -12.37 22.55 -21.94
CA VAL A 50 -13.44 22.65 -20.95
C VAL A 50 -14.01 21.26 -20.69
N LEU A 51 -14.05 20.88 -19.41
CA LEU A 51 -14.71 19.68 -18.92
C LEU A 51 -15.93 20.10 -18.09
N ASP A 52 -17.12 19.76 -18.56
CA ASP A 52 -18.36 19.97 -17.80
C ASP A 52 -18.54 18.84 -16.78
N ALA A 53 -18.53 19.20 -15.50
CA ALA A 53 -18.71 18.33 -14.37
C ALA A 53 -20.08 18.53 -13.66
N THR A 54 -21.10 18.99 -14.43
CA THR A 54 -22.46 19.12 -13.89
C THR A 54 -22.90 17.80 -13.25
N ASP A 55 -23.49 17.90 -12.05
CA ASP A 55 -23.92 16.77 -11.21
C ASP A 55 -22.81 15.79 -10.80
N CYS A 56 -21.55 16.20 -10.90
CA CYS A 56 -20.38 15.38 -10.51
C CYS A 56 -19.64 15.97 -9.32
N TYR A 57 -19.07 15.08 -8.50
CA TYR A 57 -18.00 15.45 -7.58
C TYR A 57 -16.68 15.51 -8.33
N VAL A 58 -15.89 16.53 -8.05
CA VAL A 58 -14.51 16.68 -8.52
C VAL A 58 -13.60 16.45 -7.32
N LEU A 59 -12.88 15.33 -7.33
CA LEU A 59 -12.01 14.90 -6.25
C LEU A 59 -10.55 14.98 -6.68
N PRO A 60 -9.60 15.11 -5.73
CA PRO A 60 -8.21 14.78 -6.01
C PRO A 60 -8.09 13.34 -6.53
N GLY A 61 -7.12 13.10 -7.40
CA GLY A 61 -6.82 11.74 -7.83
C GLY A 61 -6.52 10.84 -6.63
N VAL A 62 -7.07 9.63 -6.66
CA VAL A 62 -6.85 8.65 -5.58
C VAL A 62 -5.41 8.19 -5.59
N ILE A 63 -4.80 8.08 -4.40
CA ILE A 63 -3.50 7.45 -4.19
C ILE A 63 -3.77 6.04 -3.63
N ASP A 64 -3.41 5.00 -4.40
CA ASP A 64 -3.38 3.64 -3.88
C ASP A 64 -2.02 3.40 -3.22
N ALA A 65 -2.01 3.44 -1.90
CA ALA A 65 -0.78 3.37 -1.12
C ALA A 65 -0.29 1.93 -0.85
N HIS A 66 -0.95 0.90 -1.40
CA HIS A 66 -0.56 -0.49 -1.19
C HIS A 66 -1.04 -1.37 -2.34
N THR A 67 -0.21 -1.56 -3.34
CA THR A 67 -0.53 -2.42 -4.48
C THR A 67 0.66 -3.29 -4.88
N HIS A 68 0.38 -4.38 -5.59
CA HIS A 68 1.38 -5.33 -6.08
C HIS A 68 1.16 -5.61 -7.57
N ILE A 69 1.57 -4.68 -8.42
CA ILE A 69 1.50 -4.83 -9.87
C ILE A 69 2.66 -5.72 -10.34
N GLN A 70 2.40 -6.68 -11.25
CA GLN A 70 3.45 -7.54 -11.83
C GLN A 70 4.32 -8.23 -10.75
N LEU A 71 3.69 -8.62 -9.62
CA LEU A 71 4.42 -9.26 -8.52
C LEU A 71 4.83 -10.68 -8.91
N ASP A 72 6.11 -10.97 -8.77
CA ASP A 72 6.66 -12.33 -8.85
C ASP A 72 6.79 -12.90 -7.43
N THR A 73 6.01 -13.94 -7.14
CA THR A 73 6.04 -14.62 -5.84
C THR A 73 7.08 -15.75 -5.77
N GLY A 74 7.81 -15.98 -6.87
CA GLY A 74 8.68 -17.15 -7.03
C GLY A 74 7.94 -18.45 -7.39
N ILE A 75 6.60 -18.45 -7.36
CA ILE A 75 5.73 -19.57 -7.74
C ILE A 75 4.89 -19.20 -8.96
N TYR A 76 4.35 -18.01 -8.98
CA TYR A 76 3.59 -17.41 -10.08
C TYR A 76 3.82 -15.91 -10.12
N ARG A 77 3.52 -15.30 -11.26
CA ARG A 77 3.51 -13.84 -11.44
C ARG A 77 2.06 -13.37 -11.61
N THR A 78 1.73 -12.23 -11.01
CA THR A 78 0.42 -11.60 -11.24
C THR A 78 0.27 -11.23 -12.71
N PRO A 79 -0.95 -11.37 -13.30
CA PRO A 79 -1.14 -11.29 -14.75
C PRO A 79 -0.94 -9.90 -15.35
N ASP A 80 -1.24 -8.85 -14.59
CA ASP A 80 -1.13 -7.48 -15.07
C ASP A 80 0.31 -7.00 -15.02
N ASP A 81 0.82 -6.52 -16.14
CA ASP A 81 2.05 -5.75 -16.18
C ASP A 81 1.79 -4.29 -15.74
N TRP A 82 2.86 -3.50 -15.64
CA TRP A 82 2.76 -2.10 -15.23
C TRP A 82 1.87 -1.25 -16.12
N PHE A 83 1.87 -1.52 -17.43
CA PHE A 83 1.01 -0.78 -18.36
C PHE A 83 -0.47 -1.11 -18.16
N ILE A 84 -0.81 -2.40 -18.05
CA ILE A 84 -2.20 -2.84 -17.89
C ILE A 84 -2.73 -2.46 -16.50
N GLY A 85 -1.96 -2.76 -15.43
CA GLY A 85 -2.36 -2.50 -14.05
C GLY A 85 -2.57 -1.01 -13.78
N THR A 86 -1.64 -0.15 -14.22
CA THR A 86 -1.75 1.29 -14.00
C THR A 86 -2.84 1.93 -14.87
N ARG A 87 -3.14 1.40 -16.06
CA ARG A 87 -4.32 1.83 -16.85
C ARG A 87 -5.62 1.46 -16.15
N ALA A 88 -5.71 0.25 -15.59
CA ALA A 88 -6.89 -0.16 -14.84
C ALA A 88 -7.09 0.75 -13.62
N ALA A 89 -6.02 1.06 -12.90
CA ALA A 89 -6.01 2.01 -11.79
C ALA A 89 -6.53 3.41 -12.23
N ALA A 90 -5.99 3.95 -13.33
CA ALA A 90 -6.43 5.23 -13.90
C ALA A 90 -7.92 5.24 -14.26
N CYS A 91 -8.44 4.15 -14.84
CA CYS A 91 -9.88 4.02 -15.12
C CYS A 91 -10.75 4.00 -13.86
N GLY A 92 -10.18 3.62 -12.71
CA GLY A 92 -10.82 3.68 -11.40
C GLY A 92 -10.64 5.02 -10.67
N GLY A 93 -9.93 5.99 -11.29
CA GLY A 93 -9.66 7.31 -10.68
C GLY A 93 -8.41 7.35 -9.81
N VAL A 94 -7.59 6.29 -9.81
CA VAL A 94 -6.28 6.27 -9.15
C VAL A 94 -5.26 6.96 -10.05
N THR A 95 -4.57 7.95 -9.52
CA THR A 95 -3.57 8.74 -10.27
C THR A 95 -2.14 8.49 -9.80
N THR A 96 -1.98 7.84 -8.65
CA THR A 96 -0.68 7.48 -8.08
C THR A 96 -0.78 6.13 -7.39
N VAL A 97 0.20 5.28 -7.59
CA VAL A 97 0.33 4.01 -6.86
C VAL A 97 1.63 3.96 -6.06
N VAL A 98 1.57 3.36 -4.87
CA VAL A 98 2.76 3.00 -4.11
C VAL A 98 2.85 1.48 -4.09
N ASP A 99 3.75 0.95 -4.90
CA ASP A 99 3.99 -0.48 -5.05
C ASP A 99 5.16 -0.94 -4.16
N PHE A 100 5.63 -2.16 -4.31
CA PHE A 100 6.69 -2.73 -3.48
C PHE A 100 7.90 -3.15 -4.32
N ALA A 101 9.07 -2.59 -3.99
CA ALA A 101 10.35 -3.08 -4.46
C ALA A 101 10.80 -4.23 -3.57
N THR A 102 10.75 -5.46 -4.09
CA THR A 102 11.11 -6.66 -3.34
C THR A 102 12.61 -6.90 -3.39
N GLN A 103 13.27 -6.82 -2.24
CA GLN A 103 14.67 -7.21 -2.14
C GLN A 103 14.83 -8.72 -2.26
N LEU A 104 15.68 -9.18 -3.13
CA LEU A 104 16.13 -10.57 -3.18
C LEU A 104 17.29 -10.78 -2.19
N ARG A 105 17.45 -12.01 -1.69
CA ARG A 105 18.55 -12.35 -0.77
C ARG A 105 19.92 -12.02 -1.39
N GLY A 106 20.75 -11.34 -0.61
CA GLY A 106 22.08 -10.88 -1.03
C GLY A 106 22.08 -9.57 -1.85
N GLN A 107 20.92 -9.09 -2.27
CA GLN A 107 20.76 -7.83 -2.98
C GLN A 107 20.83 -6.64 -2.00
N SER A 108 21.36 -5.51 -2.45
CA SER A 108 21.22 -4.25 -1.69
C SER A 108 19.82 -3.67 -1.86
N LEU A 109 19.43 -2.78 -0.93
CA LEU A 109 18.13 -2.10 -1.04
C LEU A 109 18.08 -1.18 -2.27
N ARG A 110 19.20 -0.55 -2.64
CA ARG A 110 19.32 0.25 -3.87
C ARG A 110 19.04 -0.59 -5.12
N GLU A 111 19.70 -1.75 -5.26
CA GLU A 111 19.49 -2.64 -6.39
C GLU A 111 18.04 -3.11 -6.50
N ALA A 112 17.37 -3.35 -5.36
CA ALA A 112 15.95 -3.72 -5.36
C ALA A 112 15.07 -2.59 -5.92
N VAL A 113 15.31 -1.35 -5.50
CA VAL A 113 14.57 -0.17 -6.01
C VAL A 113 14.86 0.05 -7.49
N GLU A 114 16.11 0.00 -7.92
CA GLU A 114 16.51 0.19 -9.32
C GLU A 114 15.90 -0.88 -10.24
N ALA A 115 15.87 -2.13 -9.79
CA ALA A 115 15.23 -3.22 -10.53
C ALA A 115 13.72 -2.97 -10.69
N ARG A 116 13.05 -2.52 -9.61
CA ARG A 116 11.61 -2.22 -9.65
C ARG A 116 11.30 -1.00 -10.52
N LEU A 117 12.15 0.03 -10.50
CA LEU A 117 12.04 1.19 -11.39
C LEU A 117 12.10 0.77 -12.87
N ALA A 118 13.02 -0.13 -13.23
CA ALA A 118 13.13 -0.65 -14.60
C ALA A 118 11.87 -1.42 -15.03
N GLU A 119 11.25 -2.19 -14.11
CA GLU A 119 9.98 -2.87 -14.41
C GLU A 119 8.82 -1.90 -14.62
N ALA A 120 8.84 -0.76 -13.92
CA ALA A 120 7.76 0.24 -13.92
C ALA A 120 7.81 1.22 -15.11
N GLU A 121 8.77 1.12 -16.03
CA GLU A 121 8.89 2.02 -17.20
C GLU A 121 7.60 2.13 -18.06
N GLY A 122 6.75 1.08 -18.01
CA GLY A 122 5.46 1.05 -18.72
C GLY A 122 4.29 1.74 -17.99
N ALA A 123 4.50 2.28 -16.81
CA ALA A 123 3.45 2.89 -16.01
C ALA A 123 2.80 4.10 -16.71
N THR A 124 1.48 4.25 -16.56
CA THR A 124 0.68 5.32 -17.20
C THR A 124 0.20 6.37 -16.20
N ILE A 125 0.45 6.17 -14.91
CA ILE A 125 0.19 7.10 -13.80
C ILE A 125 1.46 7.23 -12.96
N ASP A 126 1.45 8.15 -12.00
CA ASP A 126 2.57 8.33 -11.09
C ASP A 126 2.75 7.11 -10.17
N TYR A 127 3.99 6.85 -9.77
CA TYR A 127 4.30 5.74 -8.88
C TYR A 127 5.51 6.01 -7.99
N THR A 128 5.55 5.33 -6.88
CA THR A 128 6.72 5.19 -5.99
C THR A 128 6.66 3.81 -5.32
N PHE A 129 7.60 3.55 -4.39
CA PHE A 129 7.73 2.23 -3.77
C PHE A 129 7.88 2.29 -2.25
N HIS A 130 7.29 1.32 -1.58
CA HIS A 130 7.80 0.77 -0.33
C HIS A 130 8.88 -0.26 -0.64
N VAL A 131 9.87 -0.41 0.22
CA VAL A 131 10.92 -1.41 0.00
C VAL A 131 10.71 -2.60 0.92
N MET A 132 10.44 -3.76 0.32
CA MET A 132 10.29 -5.01 1.05
C MET A 132 11.67 -5.55 1.43
N VAL A 133 11.97 -5.52 2.73
CA VAL A 133 13.26 -5.98 3.28
C VAL A 133 13.15 -7.45 3.66
N THR A 134 13.93 -8.30 3.00
CA THR A 134 13.97 -9.75 3.22
C THR A 134 15.30 -10.23 3.76
N ASP A 135 16.36 -9.46 3.56
CA ASP A 135 17.74 -9.85 3.89
C ASP A 135 18.59 -8.61 4.24
N LEU A 136 18.46 -8.15 5.48
CA LEU A 136 19.30 -7.07 6.01
C LEU A 136 19.99 -7.54 7.30
N PRO A 137 21.11 -8.29 7.18
CA PRO A 137 21.84 -8.80 8.31
C PRO A 137 22.48 -7.65 9.14
N PRO A 138 22.84 -7.90 10.42
CA PRO A 138 23.53 -6.93 11.25
C PRO A 138 24.77 -6.35 10.55
N GLY A 139 24.94 -5.03 10.62
CA GLY A 139 26.03 -4.29 10.00
C GLY A 139 25.72 -3.69 8.63
N ARG A 140 24.53 -3.97 8.05
CA ARG A 140 24.06 -3.36 6.80
C ARG A 140 22.94 -2.33 6.99
N GLU A 141 22.62 -1.97 8.21
CA GLU A 141 21.52 -1.04 8.54
C GLU A 141 21.68 0.33 7.87
N ALA A 142 22.92 0.76 7.62
CA ALA A 142 23.19 2.01 6.91
C ALA A 142 22.58 2.07 5.49
N GLU A 143 22.24 0.91 4.89
CA GLU A 143 21.54 0.88 3.60
C GLU A 143 20.15 1.50 3.67
N LEU A 144 19.51 1.55 4.85
CA LEU A 144 18.22 2.22 5.02
C LEU A 144 18.30 3.71 4.69
N ALA A 145 19.43 4.39 4.97
CA ALA A 145 19.62 5.78 4.61
C ALA A 145 19.52 6.03 3.09
N THR A 146 19.91 5.05 2.27
CA THR A 146 19.78 5.10 0.82
C THR A 146 18.34 5.27 0.35
N LEU A 147 17.36 4.75 1.10
CA LEU A 147 15.94 4.84 0.74
C LEU A 147 15.44 6.29 0.80
N ILE A 148 16.00 7.10 1.68
CA ILE A 148 15.69 8.54 1.78
C ILE A 148 16.19 9.24 0.52
N GLU A 149 17.43 8.97 0.10
CA GLU A 149 18.02 9.53 -1.13
C GLU A 149 17.21 9.15 -2.38
N LEU A 150 16.66 7.94 -2.41
CA LEU A 150 15.86 7.42 -3.51
C LEU A 150 14.38 7.89 -3.47
N GLY A 151 13.98 8.63 -2.43
CA GLY A 151 12.59 9.09 -2.27
C GLY A 151 11.60 7.98 -1.89
N THR A 152 12.07 6.88 -1.28
CA THR A 152 11.28 5.73 -0.85
C THR A 152 11.43 5.48 0.66
N PRO A 153 11.10 6.45 1.55
CA PRO A 153 11.43 6.41 2.97
C PRO A 153 10.50 5.48 3.78
N SER A 154 10.28 4.28 3.30
CA SER A 154 9.43 3.28 3.96
C SER A 154 9.88 1.87 3.63
N VAL A 155 9.78 1.00 4.62
CA VAL A 155 10.17 -0.41 4.49
C VAL A 155 9.00 -1.33 4.85
N LYS A 156 8.92 -2.49 4.20
CA LYS A 156 7.93 -3.52 4.47
C LYS A 156 8.58 -4.73 5.09
N LEU A 157 8.00 -5.23 6.20
CA LEU A 157 8.40 -6.43 6.90
C LEU A 157 7.20 -7.36 7.12
N TYR A 158 7.49 -8.63 7.38
CA TYR A 158 6.47 -9.67 7.57
C TYR A 158 6.76 -10.48 8.83
N THR A 159 5.75 -10.72 9.64
CA THR A 159 5.82 -11.61 10.80
C THR A 159 5.45 -13.05 10.48
N THR A 160 5.27 -13.38 9.20
CA THR A 160 4.93 -14.71 8.67
C THR A 160 5.61 -14.95 7.31
N TYR A 161 5.26 -16.02 6.63
CA TYR A 161 5.78 -16.44 5.30
C TYR A 161 7.21 -16.99 5.33
N ARG A 162 7.50 -17.89 6.29
CA ARG A 162 8.77 -18.66 6.25
C ARG A 162 8.88 -19.51 4.98
N PRO A 163 10.06 -19.67 4.41
CA PRO A 163 11.34 -19.07 4.81
C PRO A 163 11.64 -17.73 4.12
N ASN A 164 10.77 -17.23 3.24
CA ASN A 164 11.12 -16.20 2.27
C ASN A 164 11.07 -14.77 2.82
N TYR A 165 10.00 -14.41 3.56
CA TYR A 165 9.74 -13.03 3.98
C TYR A 165 9.73 -12.84 5.49
N TYR A 166 9.70 -13.90 6.26
CA TYR A 166 9.61 -13.86 7.72
C TYR A 166 10.79 -13.13 8.35
N ALA A 167 10.49 -12.10 9.17
CA ALA A 167 11.41 -11.47 10.08
C ALA A 167 11.04 -11.84 11.53
N ASP A 168 12.02 -12.26 12.32
CA ASP A 168 11.83 -12.52 13.76
C ASP A 168 11.81 -11.20 14.55
N ASP A 169 11.38 -11.29 15.81
CA ASP A 169 11.24 -10.12 16.68
C ASP A 169 12.57 -9.36 16.87
N ALA A 170 13.70 -10.06 16.93
CA ALA A 170 15.01 -9.44 17.07
C ALA A 170 15.37 -8.63 15.80
N THR A 171 15.08 -9.17 14.62
CA THR A 171 15.27 -8.47 13.34
C THR A 171 14.34 -7.28 13.23
N ILE A 172 13.05 -7.42 13.58
CA ILE A 172 12.08 -6.34 13.53
C ILE A 172 12.48 -5.21 14.46
N LEU A 173 12.84 -5.51 15.72
CA LEU A 173 13.25 -4.52 16.70
C LEU A 173 14.48 -3.74 16.22
N ARG A 174 15.52 -4.41 15.79
CA ARG A 174 16.75 -3.80 15.27
C ARG A 174 16.48 -2.89 14.08
N LEU A 175 15.63 -3.32 13.15
CA LEU A 175 15.25 -2.50 11.99
C LEU A 175 14.38 -1.31 12.39
N MET A 176 13.49 -1.46 13.37
CA MET A 176 12.70 -0.35 13.90
C MET A 176 13.57 0.71 14.58
N GLU A 177 14.55 0.31 15.39
CA GLU A 177 15.51 1.23 16.01
C GLU A 177 16.23 2.06 14.94
N THR A 178 16.75 1.41 13.89
CA THR A 178 17.42 2.12 12.79
C THR A 178 16.45 2.98 11.98
N CYS A 179 15.21 2.51 11.73
CA CYS A 179 14.19 3.29 11.04
C CYS A 179 13.81 4.56 11.81
N ALA A 180 13.74 4.49 13.14
CA ALA A 180 13.49 5.65 13.99
C ALA A 180 14.57 6.72 13.82
N ASP A 181 15.85 6.31 13.83
CA ASP A 181 16.99 7.21 13.64
C ASP A 181 16.97 7.93 12.29
N PHE A 182 16.48 7.29 11.24
CA PHE A 182 16.42 7.84 9.88
C PHE A 182 15.07 8.47 9.51
N GLY A 183 14.06 8.43 10.38
CA GLY A 183 12.70 8.92 10.07
C GLY A 183 11.99 8.07 9.01
N ILE A 184 12.34 6.80 8.90
CA ILE A 184 11.71 5.81 8.02
C ILE A 184 10.54 5.17 8.76
N ARG A 185 9.40 4.97 8.08
CA ARG A 185 8.24 4.29 8.65
C ARG A 185 8.21 2.83 8.19
N PRO A 186 8.37 1.85 9.11
CA PRO A 186 8.11 0.45 8.80
C PRO A 186 6.61 0.18 8.59
N LEU A 187 6.30 -0.60 7.54
CA LEU A 187 5.00 -1.19 7.26
C LEU A 187 5.08 -2.67 7.60
N ILE A 188 4.17 -3.16 8.44
CA ILE A 188 4.26 -4.56 8.91
C ILE A 188 3.02 -5.35 8.49
N HIS A 189 3.25 -6.47 7.78
CA HIS A 189 2.27 -7.52 7.62
C HIS A 189 2.25 -8.36 8.89
N CYS A 190 1.15 -8.32 9.62
CA CYS A 190 1.03 -8.89 10.95
C CYS A 190 0.21 -10.18 10.94
N GLU A 191 0.87 -11.33 11.02
CA GLU A 191 0.25 -12.62 11.33
C GLU A 191 1.20 -13.48 12.16
N ASN A 192 0.69 -14.20 13.13
CA ASN A 192 1.48 -15.15 13.92
C ASN A 192 1.82 -16.38 13.09
N ASP A 193 3.07 -16.51 12.69
CA ASP A 193 3.58 -17.58 11.82
C ASP A 193 3.31 -18.98 12.36
N ALA A 194 3.42 -19.18 13.67
CA ALA A 194 3.19 -20.48 14.31
C ALA A 194 1.71 -20.89 14.22
N LEU A 195 0.79 -19.94 14.46
CA LEU A 195 -0.65 -20.21 14.33
C LEU A 195 -1.04 -20.52 12.89
N VAL A 196 -0.57 -19.73 11.94
CA VAL A 196 -0.84 -19.92 10.51
C VAL A 196 -0.28 -21.26 10.03
N THR A 197 0.96 -21.60 10.42
CA THR A 197 1.60 -22.86 10.05
C THR A 197 0.83 -24.05 10.62
N ALA A 198 0.55 -24.06 11.93
CA ALA A 198 -0.15 -25.16 12.58
C ALA A 198 -1.56 -25.40 12.00
N GLN A 199 -2.31 -24.32 11.76
CA GLN A 199 -3.65 -24.44 11.15
C GLN A 199 -3.58 -24.94 9.70
N THR A 200 -2.61 -24.45 8.92
CA THR A 200 -2.41 -24.90 7.55
C THR A 200 -2.07 -26.40 7.50
N GLU A 201 -1.14 -26.86 8.33
CA GLU A 201 -0.75 -28.27 8.41
C GLU A 201 -1.93 -29.16 8.82
N ALA A 202 -2.70 -28.73 9.83
CA ALA A 202 -3.88 -29.48 10.28
C ALA A 202 -4.95 -29.62 9.17
N LEU A 203 -5.22 -28.54 8.42
CA LEU A 203 -6.15 -28.55 7.29
C LEU A 203 -5.66 -29.44 6.15
N VAL A 204 -4.38 -29.36 5.82
CA VAL A 204 -3.74 -30.21 4.80
C VAL A 204 -3.82 -31.69 5.20
N ALA A 205 -3.52 -32.03 6.45
CA ALA A 205 -3.61 -33.39 6.97
C ALA A 205 -5.04 -33.93 6.93
N ALA A 206 -6.06 -33.06 7.14
CA ALA A 206 -7.47 -33.40 7.03
C ALA A 206 -7.99 -33.43 5.58
N GLY A 207 -7.14 -33.25 4.56
CA GLY A 207 -7.52 -33.23 3.15
C GLY A 207 -8.31 -31.97 2.73
N GLN A 208 -8.36 -30.93 3.57
CA GLN A 208 -9.12 -29.71 3.34
C GLN A 208 -8.23 -28.66 2.64
N ARG A 209 -8.24 -28.69 1.30
CA ARG A 209 -7.36 -27.83 0.46
C ARG A 209 -8.15 -26.86 -0.43
N GLY A 210 -9.43 -26.73 -0.24
CA GLY A 210 -10.28 -25.82 -1.03
C GLY A 210 -10.20 -24.39 -0.54
N TRP A 211 -10.73 -23.46 -1.32
CA TRP A 211 -10.75 -22.02 -1.07
C TRP A 211 -11.29 -21.65 0.32
N ARG A 212 -12.34 -22.34 0.78
CA ARG A 212 -12.90 -22.15 2.14
C ARG A 212 -11.90 -22.37 3.27
N SER A 213 -10.82 -23.09 3.01
CA SER A 213 -9.78 -23.34 4.01
C SER A 213 -8.87 -22.14 4.23
N HIS A 214 -8.84 -21.15 3.32
CA HIS A 214 -7.97 -19.99 3.42
C HIS A 214 -8.18 -19.23 4.72
N GLY A 215 -9.40 -18.75 4.99
CA GLY A 215 -9.70 -18.03 6.23
C GLY A 215 -9.56 -18.87 7.50
N ARG A 216 -9.71 -20.20 7.40
CA ARG A 216 -9.49 -21.11 8.53
C ARG A 216 -8.02 -21.36 8.82
N ALA A 217 -7.17 -21.32 7.79
CA ALA A 217 -5.73 -21.40 7.93
C ALA A 217 -5.13 -20.11 8.55
N ARG A 218 -5.84 -18.98 8.42
CA ARG A 218 -5.44 -17.65 8.89
C ARG A 218 -6.49 -17.09 9.86
N PRO A 219 -6.56 -17.63 11.09
CA PRO A 219 -7.56 -17.17 12.05
C PRO A 219 -7.29 -15.73 12.48
N ALA A 220 -8.37 -14.97 12.78
CA ALA A 220 -8.29 -13.61 13.26
C ALA A 220 -7.30 -13.40 14.42
N LEU A 221 -7.17 -14.41 15.29
CA LEU A 221 -6.23 -14.40 16.40
C LEU A 221 -4.75 -14.28 15.96
N ALA A 222 -4.41 -14.81 14.77
CA ALA A 222 -3.04 -14.70 14.25
C ALA A 222 -2.67 -13.26 13.90
N GLU A 223 -3.61 -12.49 13.32
CA GLU A 223 -3.43 -11.06 13.05
C GLU A 223 -3.37 -10.26 14.35
N GLN A 224 -4.32 -10.48 15.25
CA GLN A 224 -4.44 -9.72 16.50
C GLN A 224 -3.22 -9.87 17.40
N GLU A 225 -2.70 -11.10 17.58
CA GLU A 225 -1.49 -11.35 18.38
C GLU A 225 -0.28 -10.65 17.76
N ALA A 226 -0.09 -10.80 16.44
CA ALA A 226 1.06 -10.22 15.77
C ALA A 226 1.04 -8.68 15.82
N ILE A 227 -0.14 -8.05 15.65
CA ILE A 227 -0.29 -6.59 15.79
C ILE A 227 0.10 -6.15 17.20
N GLN A 228 -0.44 -6.80 18.22
CA GLN A 228 -0.13 -6.43 19.61
C GLN A 228 1.38 -6.52 19.90
N ARG A 229 2.02 -7.58 19.44
CA ARG A 229 3.47 -7.81 19.59
C ARG A 229 4.28 -6.74 18.83
N VAL A 230 3.91 -6.42 17.60
CA VAL A 230 4.56 -5.39 16.78
C VAL A 230 4.42 -4.00 17.42
N LEU A 231 3.26 -3.66 17.99
CA LEU A 231 3.06 -2.41 18.72
C LEU A 231 3.98 -2.29 19.94
N PHE A 232 4.21 -3.37 20.69
CA PHE A 232 5.18 -3.38 21.78
C PHE A 232 6.62 -3.20 21.28
N LEU A 233 7.00 -3.83 20.18
CA LEU A 233 8.33 -3.64 19.58
C LEU A 233 8.53 -2.20 19.09
N ALA A 234 7.51 -1.62 18.42
CA ALA A 234 7.55 -0.23 17.98
C ALA A 234 7.65 0.76 19.14
N GLN A 235 6.94 0.49 20.26
CA GLN A 235 7.05 1.28 21.47
C GLN A 235 8.45 1.19 22.09
N ALA A 236 9.04 0.00 22.13
CA ALA A 236 10.38 -0.20 22.68
C ALA A 236 11.47 0.51 21.83
N ALA A 237 11.27 0.58 20.52
CA ALA A 237 12.17 1.25 19.58
C ALA A 237 11.89 2.76 19.42
N ASP A 238 10.87 3.30 20.07
CA ASP A 238 10.37 4.67 19.82
C ASP A 238 10.18 4.97 18.31
N CYS A 239 9.67 3.99 17.57
CA CYS A 239 9.59 3.99 16.12
C CYS A 239 8.14 4.18 15.65
N PRO A 240 7.87 5.13 14.72
CA PRO A 240 6.58 5.19 14.06
C PRO A 240 6.35 3.91 13.25
N VAL A 241 5.11 3.38 13.27
CA VAL A 241 4.81 2.14 12.55
C VAL A 241 3.49 2.22 11.80
N HIS A 242 3.39 1.50 10.68
CA HIS A 242 2.15 1.33 9.93
C HIS A 242 1.76 -0.16 9.90
N ILE A 243 0.54 -0.46 10.34
CA ILE A 243 -0.01 -1.82 10.29
C ILE A 243 -0.78 -1.98 8.99
N CYS A 244 -0.32 -2.91 8.15
CA CYS A 244 -0.91 -3.15 6.83
C CYS A 244 -2.26 -3.88 6.93
N HIS A 245 -3.15 -3.56 6.00
CA HIS A 245 -4.37 -4.30 5.64
C HIS A 245 -5.06 -5.00 6.81
N CYS A 246 -5.36 -4.27 7.91
CA CYS A 246 -6.13 -4.79 9.05
C CYS A 246 -7.46 -5.36 8.58
N SER A 247 -7.73 -6.62 8.94
CA SER A 247 -8.90 -7.34 8.47
C SER A 247 -9.95 -7.58 9.56
N THR A 248 -9.64 -7.27 10.83
CA THR A 248 -10.55 -7.50 11.95
C THR A 248 -10.82 -6.24 12.77
N ALA A 249 -12.01 -6.12 13.35
CA ALA A 249 -12.37 -5.01 14.23
C ALA A 249 -11.43 -4.90 15.46
N ARG A 250 -11.01 -6.04 16.03
CA ARG A 250 -10.09 -6.03 17.18
C ARG A 250 -8.71 -5.51 16.79
N SER A 251 -8.23 -5.81 15.59
CA SER A 251 -6.97 -5.27 15.06
C SER A 251 -6.99 -3.75 15.01
N VAL A 252 -8.05 -3.17 14.48
CA VAL A 252 -8.23 -1.71 14.46
C VAL A 252 -8.29 -1.15 15.87
N THR A 253 -9.01 -1.81 16.80
CA THR A 253 -9.08 -1.39 18.21
C THR A 253 -7.69 -1.35 18.85
N LEU A 254 -6.84 -2.37 18.62
CA LEU A 254 -5.46 -2.40 19.16
C LEU A 254 -4.63 -1.20 18.68
N VAL A 255 -4.77 -0.84 17.41
CA VAL A 255 -4.08 0.33 16.84
C VAL A 255 -4.61 1.64 17.45
N VAL A 256 -5.94 1.76 17.61
CA VAL A 256 -6.55 2.94 18.25
C VAL A 256 -6.09 3.07 19.70
N GLU A 257 -6.12 1.98 20.48
CA GLU A 257 -5.65 1.95 21.88
C GLU A 257 -4.17 2.40 21.97
N ALA A 258 -3.30 1.93 21.06
CA ALA A 258 -1.90 2.32 21.04
C ALA A 258 -1.70 3.80 20.69
N ARG A 259 -2.46 4.31 19.70
CA ARG A 259 -2.45 5.73 19.31
C ARG A 259 -2.96 6.64 20.43
N ASP A 260 -4.03 6.25 21.13
CA ASP A 260 -4.56 6.98 22.26
C ASP A 260 -3.60 7.00 23.46
N ALA A 261 -2.73 5.98 23.55
CA ALA A 261 -1.61 5.93 24.50
C ALA A 261 -0.39 6.75 24.07
N GLY A 262 -0.44 7.43 22.90
CA GLY A 262 0.60 8.34 22.41
C GLY A 262 1.61 7.71 21.44
N GLN A 263 1.41 6.47 20.96
CA GLN A 263 2.28 5.91 19.93
C GLN A 263 1.99 6.53 18.56
N ASP A 264 3.03 6.80 17.77
CA ASP A 264 2.88 7.16 16.35
C ASP A 264 2.61 5.90 15.52
N VAL A 265 1.34 5.52 15.48
CA VAL A 265 0.87 4.34 14.75
C VAL A 265 -0.27 4.69 13.80
N THR A 266 -0.20 4.12 12.61
CA THR A 266 -1.27 4.15 11.61
C THR A 266 -1.62 2.76 11.14
N CYS A 267 -2.80 2.58 10.56
CA CYS A 267 -3.16 1.32 9.89
C CYS A 267 -3.97 1.61 8.62
N GLU A 268 -4.04 0.62 7.79
CA GLU A 268 -4.89 0.61 6.60
C GLU A 268 -5.80 -0.63 6.58
N THR A 269 -6.84 -0.58 5.77
CA THR A 269 -7.64 -1.74 5.39
C THR A 269 -7.85 -1.73 3.88
N CYS A 270 -8.22 -2.87 3.32
CA CYS A 270 -8.50 -2.96 1.89
C CYS A 270 -9.97 -2.62 1.62
N PRO A 271 -10.30 -1.91 0.51
CA PRO A 271 -11.68 -1.58 0.17
C PRO A 271 -12.60 -2.80 0.09
N GLN A 272 -12.10 -3.93 -0.41
CA GLN A 272 -12.87 -5.17 -0.49
C GLN A 272 -13.25 -5.74 0.88
N TYR A 273 -12.49 -5.48 1.95
CA TYR A 273 -12.81 -5.93 3.31
C TYR A 273 -14.01 -5.19 3.92
N LEU A 274 -14.37 -4.03 3.37
CA LEU A 274 -15.54 -3.27 3.76
C LEU A 274 -16.84 -3.77 3.10
N LEU A 275 -16.71 -4.55 2.02
CA LEU A 275 -17.84 -4.97 1.17
C LEU A 275 -18.02 -6.49 1.11
N LEU A 276 -16.95 -7.25 1.33
CA LEU A 276 -16.91 -8.71 1.18
C LEU A 276 -16.49 -9.38 2.49
N ASP A 277 -16.93 -10.60 2.68
CA ASP A 277 -16.54 -11.47 3.78
C ASP A 277 -16.24 -12.90 3.31
N GLY A 278 -15.95 -13.81 4.23
CA GLY A 278 -15.58 -15.20 3.91
C GLY A 278 -16.63 -16.00 3.13
N SER A 279 -17.87 -15.51 3.01
CA SER A 279 -18.93 -16.19 2.23
C SER A 279 -18.65 -16.18 0.72
N VAL A 280 -17.79 -15.28 0.23
CA VAL A 280 -17.36 -15.28 -1.18
C VAL A 280 -16.64 -16.56 -1.59
N TYR A 281 -16.07 -17.29 -0.61
CA TYR A 281 -15.43 -18.59 -0.85
C TYR A 281 -16.40 -19.75 -0.93
N ASP A 282 -17.69 -19.53 -0.72
CA ASP A 282 -18.73 -20.57 -0.75
C ASP A 282 -19.28 -20.82 -2.16
N GLY A 283 -19.06 -19.89 -3.08
CA GLY A 283 -19.54 -19.95 -4.45
C GLY A 283 -18.63 -20.73 -5.41
N PRO A 284 -19.14 -21.10 -6.59
CA PRO A 284 -18.36 -21.78 -7.63
C PRO A 284 -17.24 -20.92 -8.21
N GLU A 285 -17.30 -19.60 -8.03
CA GLU A 285 -16.33 -18.64 -8.54
C GLU A 285 -15.40 -18.10 -7.43
N ALA A 286 -15.29 -18.82 -6.31
CA ALA A 286 -14.44 -18.44 -5.18
C ALA A 286 -13.00 -18.11 -5.55
N TRP A 287 -12.47 -18.70 -6.62
CA TRP A 287 -11.16 -18.44 -7.17
C TRP A 287 -10.93 -16.97 -7.59
N ARG A 288 -11.99 -16.19 -7.79
CA ARG A 288 -11.90 -14.76 -8.14
C ARG A 288 -11.51 -13.87 -6.97
N TYR A 289 -11.51 -14.40 -5.76
CA TYR A 289 -11.32 -13.64 -4.52
C TYR A 289 -10.01 -14.01 -3.79
N ILE A 290 -9.12 -14.75 -4.44
CA ILE A 290 -7.84 -15.19 -3.88
C ILE A 290 -6.69 -14.67 -4.72
#